data_6c50060d2b77e17b0259bc8c78eb2db7
#
_entry.id   6c50060d2b77e17b0259bc8c78eb2db7
#
_cell.length_a   1.000
_cell.length_b   1.000
_cell.length_c   1.000
_cell.angle_alpha   90.00
_cell.angle_beta   90.00
_cell.angle_gamma   90.00
#
_symmetry.space_group_name_H-M   'P 1'
#
loop_
_entity.id
_entity.type
_entity.pdbx_description
1 polymer ?
#
loop_
_entity_poly.entity_id
_entity_poly.type
_entity_poly.pdbx_seq_one_letter_code
_entity_poly.pdbx_strand_id
1 'polypeptide(L)'
;MSRNYDCIIVGSGPAGISASLYTLRAGFSTLLFSTQDSALRRAERIENYYGFSQGISGEELLREGEKQARRLGAEMTLEEVVRVDPFDGIAVHTPAGVYRCGALLLATGAHRVRPNIENLEA
;
A
#
# COMPACT_ATOMS: atom_id res chain seq x y z
N MET A 1 18.08 -10.39 -1.15
CA MET A 1 16.96 -9.53 -1.55
C MET A 1 17.49 -8.28 -2.23
N SER A 2 17.00 -7.97 -3.40
CA SER A 2 17.37 -6.72 -4.07
C SER A 2 16.85 -5.52 -3.27
N ARG A 3 17.60 -4.42 -3.25
CA ARG A 3 17.15 -3.14 -2.70
C ARG A 3 16.93 -2.09 -3.80
N ASN A 4 16.98 -2.52 -5.04
CA ASN A 4 16.72 -1.69 -6.21
C ASN A 4 15.50 -2.23 -6.95
N TYR A 5 14.55 -1.33 -7.23
CA TYR A 5 13.31 -1.66 -7.91
C TYR A 5 13.02 -0.63 -9.00
N ASP A 6 12.29 -1.04 -10.01
CA ASP A 6 11.77 -0.08 -10.99
C ASP A 6 10.76 0.86 -10.33
N CYS A 7 9.88 0.29 -9.49
CA CYS A 7 8.83 1.03 -8.81
C CYS A 7 8.77 0.64 -7.33
N ILE A 8 8.67 1.64 -6.47
CA ILE A 8 8.35 1.45 -5.05
C ILE A 8 7.01 2.13 -4.78
N ILE A 9 6.14 1.43 -4.07
CA ILE A 9 4.83 1.92 -3.64
C ILE A 9 4.81 1.96 -2.12
N VAL A 10 4.56 3.14 -1.57
CA VAL A 10 4.43 3.32 -0.13
C VAL A 10 2.95 3.23 0.23
N GLY A 11 2.58 2.14 0.85
CA GLY A 11 1.21 1.80 1.21
C GLY A 11 0.71 0.58 0.46
N SER A 12 0.13 -0.35 1.19
CA SER A 12 -0.42 -1.60 0.67
C SER A 12 -1.92 -1.73 0.91
N GLY A 13 -2.62 -0.62 1.01
CA GLY A 13 -4.06 -0.57 0.95
C GLY A 13 -4.57 -0.77 -0.49
N PRO A 14 -5.86 -0.55 -0.74
CA PRO A 14 -6.43 -0.80 -2.06
C PRO A 14 -5.80 0.04 -3.17
N ALA A 15 -5.41 1.28 -2.89
CA ALA A 15 -4.76 2.14 -3.88
C ALA A 15 -3.40 1.61 -4.30
N GLY A 16 -2.55 1.29 -3.33
CA GLY A 16 -1.20 0.78 -3.59
C GLY A 16 -1.21 -0.58 -4.27
N ILE A 17 -2.03 -1.48 -3.79
CA ILE A 17 -2.18 -2.81 -4.40
C ILE A 17 -2.71 -2.70 -5.82
N SER A 18 -3.75 -1.89 -6.05
CA SER A 18 -4.29 -1.69 -7.39
C SER A 18 -3.23 -1.16 -8.36
N ALA A 19 -2.46 -0.17 -7.94
CA ALA A 19 -1.36 0.36 -8.75
C ALA A 19 -0.32 -0.71 -9.09
N SER A 20 0.03 -1.57 -8.13
CA SER A 20 1.02 -2.63 -8.32
C SER A 20 0.62 -3.63 -9.40
N LEU A 21 -0.66 -3.89 -9.56
CA LEU A 21 -1.15 -4.81 -10.59
C LEU A 21 -0.79 -4.29 -12.00
N TYR A 22 -0.80 -2.98 -12.19
CA TYR A 22 -0.44 -2.36 -13.47
C TYR A 22 1.08 -2.33 -13.69
N THR A 23 1.85 -1.97 -12.68
CA THR A 23 3.31 -1.93 -12.79
C THR A 23 3.90 -3.32 -13.05
N LEU A 24 3.38 -4.33 -12.36
CA LEU A 24 3.81 -5.71 -12.52
C LEU A 24 3.44 -6.27 -13.89
N ARG A 25 2.23 -5.99 -14.39
CA ARG A 25 1.83 -6.42 -15.72
C ARG A 25 2.65 -5.75 -16.82
N ALA A 26 3.14 -4.55 -16.57
CA ALA A 26 4.02 -3.85 -17.49
C ALA A 26 5.47 -4.36 -17.44
N GLY A 27 5.77 -5.30 -16.55
CA GLY A 27 7.10 -5.91 -16.42
C GLY A 27 8.05 -5.18 -15.50
N PHE A 28 7.56 -4.25 -14.68
CA PHE A 28 8.39 -3.50 -13.74
C PHE A 28 8.51 -4.22 -12.40
N SER A 29 9.72 -4.33 -11.89
CA SER A 29 9.92 -4.82 -10.52
C SER A 29 9.30 -3.84 -9.53
N THR A 30 8.48 -4.36 -8.62
CA THR A 30 7.64 -3.53 -7.74
C THR A 30 7.75 -4.02 -6.30
N LEU A 31 8.08 -3.09 -5.41
CA LEU A 31 8.07 -3.29 -3.96
C LEU A 31 6.97 -2.44 -3.34
N LEU A 32 6.16 -3.06 -2.48
CA LEU A 32 5.19 -2.34 -1.66
C LEU A 32 5.65 -2.34 -0.19
N PHE A 33 5.63 -1.17 0.42
CA PHE A 33 5.80 -1.03 1.86
C PHE A 33 4.45 -1.06 2.55
N SER A 34 4.34 -1.89 3.58
CA SER A 34 3.12 -2.06 4.37
C SER A 34 3.38 -1.76 5.83
N THR A 35 2.42 -1.12 6.48
CA THR A 35 2.35 -1.02 7.94
C THR A 35 1.20 -1.85 8.51
N GLN A 36 0.45 -2.53 7.65
CA GLN A 36 -0.78 -3.26 7.94
C GLN A 36 -1.94 -2.38 8.41
N ASP A 37 -1.78 -1.07 8.39
CA ASP A 37 -2.86 -0.15 8.71
C ASP A 37 -3.52 0.33 7.42
N SER A 38 -4.75 -0.13 7.21
CA SER A 38 -5.58 0.28 6.07
C SER A 38 -6.99 0.57 6.54
N ALA A 39 -7.52 1.71 6.09
CA ALA A 39 -8.91 2.07 6.38
C ALA A 39 -9.90 1.01 5.86
N LEU A 40 -9.52 0.27 4.82
CA LEU A 40 -10.35 -0.80 4.27
C LEU A 40 -10.63 -1.91 5.28
N ARG A 41 -9.70 -2.18 6.21
CA ARG A 41 -9.89 -3.20 7.26
C ARG A 41 -11.09 -2.94 8.16
N ARG A 42 -11.52 -1.68 8.27
CA ARG A 42 -12.66 -1.29 9.12
C ARG A 42 -14.01 -1.46 8.43
N ALA A 43 -14.03 -1.71 7.13
CA ALA A 43 -15.26 -1.93 6.39
C ALA A 43 -15.76 -3.36 6.64
N GLU A 44 -16.84 -3.49 7.39
CA GLU A 44 -17.41 -4.80 7.74
C GLU A 44 -17.97 -5.53 6.51
N ARG A 45 -18.65 -4.77 5.64
CA ARG A 45 -19.24 -5.31 4.43
C ARG A 45 -19.30 -4.23 3.35
N ILE A 46 -18.79 -4.58 2.19
CA ILE A 46 -18.82 -3.75 0.98
C ILE A 46 -19.78 -4.39 0.01
N GLU A 47 -20.88 -3.72 -0.32
CA GLU A 47 -21.95 -4.29 -1.14
C GLU A 47 -21.98 -3.73 -2.57
N ASN A 48 -21.25 -2.67 -2.82
CA ASN A 48 -21.26 -1.93 -4.08
C ASN A 48 -19.92 -2.01 -4.82
N TYR A 49 -19.15 -3.05 -4.59
CA TYR A 49 -17.93 -3.29 -5.34
C TYR A 49 -18.20 -4.33 -6.44
N TYR A 50 -17.92 -3.94 -7.67
CA TYR A 50 -18.16 -4.80 -8.83
C TYR A 50 -17.43 -6.13 -8.72
N GLY A 51 -18.14 -7.21 -8.96
CA GLY A 51 -17.58 -8.56 -8.94
C GLY A 51 -17.93 -9.37 -7.68
N PHE A 52 -18.50 -8.74 -6.66
CA PHE A 52 -18.87 -9.39 -5.41
C PHE A 52 -20.39 -9.28 -5.17
N SER A 53 -21.14 -10.15 -5.81
CA SER A 53 -22.62 -10.12 -5.80
C SER A 53 -23.23 -10.25 -4.41
N GLN A 54 -22.53 -10.93 -3.49
CA GLN A 54 -22.95 -11.12 -2.10
C GLN A 54 -22.25 -10.14 -1.12
N GLY A 55 -21.51 -9.18 -1.68
CA GLY A 55 -20.66 -8.31 -0.87
C GLY A 55 -19.38 -9.01 -0.41
N ILE A 56 -18.49 -8.23 0.19
CA ILE A 56 -17.22 -8.72 0.72
C ILE A 56 -16.78 -7.82 1.88
N SER A 57 -16.16 -8.39 2.90
CA SER A 57 -15.57 -7.58 3.96
C SER A 57 -14.33 -6.84 3.43
N GLY A 58 -14.01 -5.69 4.01
CA GLY A 58 -12.80 -4.95 3.64
C GLY A 58 -11.53 -5.75 3.86
N GLU A 59 -11.49 -6.54 4.92
CA GLU A 59 -10.33 -7.40 5.22
C GLU A 59 -10.15 -8.51 4.19
N GLU A 60 -11.22 -9.15 3.77
CA GLU A 60 -11.17 -10.18 2.71
C GLU A 60 -10.77 -9.58 1.38
N LEU A 61 -11.30 -8.41 1.04
CA LEU A 61 -10.93 -7.72 -0.21
C LEU A 61 -9.46 -7.35 -0.23
N LEU A 62 -8.93 -6.85 0.90
CA LEU A 62 -7.52 -6.53 1.02
C LEU A 62 -6.65 -7.77 0.86
N ARG A 63 -7.05 -8.87 1.51
CA ARG A 63 -6.34 -10.16 1.41
C ARG A 63 -6.31 -10.70 -0.01
N GLU A 64 -7.44 -10.63 -0.71
CA GLU A 64 -7.52 -11.04 -2.12
C GLU A 64 -6.62 -10.17 -3.02
N GLY A 65 -6.59 -8.86 -2.76
CA GLY A 65 -5.71 -7.95 -3.48
C GLY A 65 -4.22 -8.26 -3.25
N GLU A 66 -3.83 -8.54 -2.01
CA GLU A 66 -2.46 -8.94 -1.68
C GLU A 66 -2.06 -10.24 -2.40
N LYS A 67 -2.92 -11.25 -2.40
CA LYS A 67 -2.69 -12.49 -3.12
C LYS A 67 -2.51 -12.25 -4.62
N GLN A 68 -3.34 -11.38 -5.19
CA GLN A 68 -3.29 -11.03 -6.60
C GLN A 68 -1.96 -10.34 -6.94
N ALA A 69 -1.53 -9.40 -6.14
CA ALA A 69 -0.26 -8.70 -6.32
C ALA A 69 0.94 -9.66 -6.21
N ARG A 70 0.95 -10.50 -5.18
CA ARG A 70 2.03 -11.48 -4.99
C ARG A 70 2.09 -12.49 -6.13
N ARG A 71 0.96 -12.92 -6.64
CA ARG A 71 0.90 -13.83 -7.78
C ARG A 71 1.52 -13.22 -9.04
N LEU A 72 1.40 -11.91 -9.20
CA LEU A 72 2.00 -11.18 -10.33
C LEU A 72 3.47 -10.81 -10.08
N GLY A 73 4.02 -11.15 -8.92
CA GLY A 73 5.43 -10.96 -8.62
C GLY A 73 5.75 -9.79 -7.69
N ALA A 74 4.75 -9.21 -7.02
CA ALA A 74 5.00 -8.15 -6.06
C ALA A 74 5.86 -8.64 -4.90
N GLU A 75 6.85 -7.85 -4.53
CA GLU A 75 7.50 -7.95 -3.23
C GLU A 75 6.80 -7.00 -2.26
N MET A 76 6.56 -7.48 -1.05
CA MET A 76 5.93 -6.70 0.01
C MET A 76 6.75 -6.84 1.27
N THR A 77 7.00 -5.74 1.94
CA THR A 77 7.72 -5.72 3.21
C THR A 77 6.97 -4.89 4.25
N LEU A 78 7.01 -5.40 5.49
CA LEU A 78 6.39 -4.75 6.64
C LEU A 78 7.40 -3.78 7.27
N GLU A 79 7.54 -2.62 6.67
CA GLU A 79 8.45 -1.58 7.12
C GLU A 79 7.80 -0.22 6.95
N GLU A 80 8.14 0.69 7.84
CA GLU A 80 7.67 2.07 7.77
C GLU A 80 8.68 2.93 7.03
N VAL A 81 8.22 3.62 5.99
CA VAL A 81 9.03 4.61 5.30
C VAL A 81 9.09 5.88 6.13
N VAL A 82 10.28 6.29 6.50
CA VAL A 82 10.50 7.45 7.37
C VAL A 82 11.05 8.66 6.64
N ARG A 83 11.62 8.45 5.45
CA ARG A 83 12.16 9.55 4.65
C ARG A 83 12.27 9.14 3.18
N VAL A 84 12.04 10.09 2.31
CA VAL A 84 12.27 9.96 0.86
C VAL A 84 13.25 11.04 0.43
N ASP A 85 14.27 10.66 -0.30
CA ASP A 85 15.23 11.56 -0.92
C ASP A 85 15.08 11.45 -2.44
N PRO A 86 14.55 12.48 -3.12
CA PRO A 86 14.24 12.41 -4.54
C PRO A 86 15.39 12.82 -5.47
N PHE A 87 16.54 13.17 -4.91
CA PHE A 87 17.67 13.66 -5.70
C PHE A 87 18.65 12.53 -6.04
N ASP A 88 19.25 12.59 -7.25
CA ASP A 88 20.20 11.59 -7.76
C ASP A 88 19.62 10.15 -7.74
N GLY A 89 18.41 10.00 -8.28
CA GLY A 89 17.59 8.82 -8.11
C GLY A 89 16.79 8.88 -6.82
N ILE A 90 15.77 8.07 -6.72
CA ILE A 90 14.87 8.11 -5.56
C ILE A 90 15.37 7.12 -4.51
N ALA A 91 15.70 7.61 -3.33
CA ALA A 91 16.06 6.79 -2.17
C ALA A 91 14.92 6.80 -1.14
N VAL A 92 14.52 5.62 -0.72
CA VAL A 92 13.45 5.41 0.26
C VAL A 92 14.07 4.80 1.51
N HIS A 93 13.95 5.52 2.62
CA HIS A 93 14.58 5.15 3.90
C HIS A 93 13.58 4.54 4.86
N THR A 94 13.98 3.43 5.46
CA THR A 94 13.28 2.79 6.57
C THR A 94 14.26 2.57 7.72
N PRO A 95 13.81 2.23 8.93
CA PRO A 95 14.73 1.85 10.00
C PRO A 95 15.63 0.65 9.66
N ALA A 96 15.23 -0.20 8.71
CA ALA A 96 16.00 -1.36 8.28
C ALA A 96 17.02 -1.06 7.17
N GLY A 97 16.95 0.10 6.54
CA GLY A 97 17.91 0.49 5.51
C GLY A 97 17.33 1.36 4.42
N VAL A 98 18.01 1.36 3.28
CA VAL A 98 17.70 2.24 2.15
C VAL A 98 17.38 1.39 0.92
N TYR A 99 16.30 1.75 0.25
CA TYR A 99 15.86 1.18 -1.02
C TYR A 99 15.92 2.25 -2.10
N ARG A 100 16.12 1.84 -3.34
CA ARG A 100 16.18 2.77 -4.48
C ARG A 100 15.18 2.35 -5.55
N CYS A 101 14.65 3.33 -6.25
CA CYS A 101 13.72 3.08 -7.34
C CYS A 101 13.82 4.15 -8.44
N GLY A 102 13.30 3.78 -9.62
CA GLY A 102 13.14 4.72 -10.71
C GLY A 102 11.88 5.57 -10.59
N ALA A 103 10.85 5.02 -9.97
CA ALA A 103 9.57 5.70 -9.74
C ALA A 103 9.03 5.37 -8.35
N LEU A 104 8.47 6.37 -7.70
CA LEU A 104 7.86 6.24 -6.38
C LEU A 104 6.40 6.66 -6.43
N LEU A 105 5.53 5.81 -5.90
CA LEU A 105 4.12 6.11 -5.71
C LEU A 105 3.80 6.19 -4.22
N LEU A 106 3.23 7.30 -3.80
CA LEU A 106 2.75 7.46 -2.43
C LEU A 106 1.25 7.12 -2.38
N ALA A 107 0.92 6.05 -1.68
CA ALA A 107 -0.44 5.55 -1.50
C ALA A 107 -0.70 5.29 0.00
N THR A 108 -0.32 6.26 0.81
CA THR A 108 -0.27 6.13 2.27
C THR A 108 -1.64 6.16 2.95
N GLY A 109 -2.68 6.55 2.19
CA GLY A 109 -4.03 6.65 2.74
C GLY A 109 -4.23 7.87 3.63
N ALA A 110 -5.29 7.82 4.41
CA ALA A 110 -5.66 8.89 5.32
C ALA A 110 -6.01 8.32 6.69
N HIS A 111 -5.63 9.05 7.71
CA HIS A 111 -6.02 8.77 9.09
C HIS A 111 -6.96 9.85 9.58
N ARG A 112 -7.99 9.45 10.32
CA ARG A 112 -8.85 10.40 11.01
C ARG A 112 -8.15 10.87 12.26
N VAL A 113 -7.96 12.17 12.35
CA VAL A 113 -7.47 12.82 13.58
C VAL A 113 -8.68 13.30 14.36
N ARG A 114 -8.80 12.84 15.59
CA ARG A 114 -9.86 13.32 16.47
C ARG A 114 -9.54 14.76 16.86
N PRO A 115 -10.45 15.72 16.60
CA PRO A 115 -10.20 17.10 17.02
C PRO A 115 -10.16 17.19 18.54
N ASN A 116 -9.25 18.04 19.04
CA ASN A 116 -9.12 18.29 20.47
C ASN A 116 -10.22 19.28 20.91
N ILE A 117 -11.44 18.80 21.00
CA ILE A 117 -12.61 19.57 21.42
C ILE A 117 -13.14 18.95 22.70
N GLU A 118 -13.28 19.76 23.76
CA GLU A 118 -13.87 19.32 25.01
C GLU A 118 -15.30 18.82 24.79
N ASN A 119 -15.66 17.71 25.43
CA ASN A 119 -16.97 17.07 25.34
C ASN A 119 -17.39 16.60 23.94
N LEU A 120 -16.43 16.37 23.04
CA LEU A 120 -16.70 15.73 21.77
C LEU A 120 -16.87 14.23 22.00
N GLU A 121 -18.12 13.78 22.04
CA GLU A 121 -18.42 12.35 22.06
C GLU A 121 -18.50 11.81 20.62
N ALA A 122 -17.86 10.67 20.43
CA ALA A 122 -17.83 10.03 19.12
C ALA A 122 -19.14 9.27 18.85
#